data_96c4cec31fce3f5cf1f51708353145bf
#
_entry.id   96c4cec31fce3f5cf1f51708353145bf
#
_cell.length_a   1.000
_cell.length_b   1.000
_cell.length_c   1.000
_cell.angle_alpha   90.00
_cell.angle_beta   90.00
_cell.angle_gamma   90.00
#
_symmetry.space_group_name_H-M   'P 1'
#
loop_
_entity.id
_entity.type
_entity.pdbx_description
1 polymer ?
#
loop_
_entity_poly.entity_id
_entity_poly.type
_entity_poly.pdbx_seq_one_letter_code
_entity_poly.pdbx_strand_id
1 'polypeptide(L)'
;MSRFYYFGPLLYHTNLKQEDLIEIEKLCKKDPDKIHIKDLAGHIDDEFRIDAFKLNSILNEYFFDYAKTWEHFYAQGFPNFRIKSAWVNFMKAGDFNPPHVHSDDLSAVIFLKIP
;
A
#
# COMPACT_ATOMS: atom_id res chain seq x y z
N MET A 1 -9.69 -0.99 -14.42
CA MET A 1 -8.64 -0.73 -15.44
C MET A 1 -7.46 -0.05 -14.78
N SER A 2 -6.28 -0.56 -15.02
CA SER A 2 -5.05 0.02 -14.46
C SER A 2 -4.62 1.24 -15.27
N ARG A 3 -4.01 2.20 -14.59
CA ARG A 3 -3.48 3.40 -15.21
C ARG A 3 -2.02 3.59 -14.80
N PHE A 4 -1.22 4.10 -15.75
CA PHE A 4 0.19 4.35 -15.57
C PHE A 4 0.52 5.78 -15.95
N TYR A 5 1.36 6.41 -15.14
CA TYR A 5 1.74 7.80 -15.30
C TYR A 5 3.26 7.91 -15.43
N TYR A 6 3.73 8.73 -16.35
CA TYR A 6 5.12 8.77 -16.81
C TYR A 6 5.83 10.10 -16.53
N PHE A 7 5.42 10.81 -15.50
CA PHE A 7 5.98 12.12 -15.15
C PHE A 7 7.19 12.05 -14.21
N GLY A 8 7.84 10.93 -14.15
CA GLY A 8 8.92 10.64 -13.23
C GLY A 8 8.93 9.15 -12.95
N PRO A 9 8.97 8.71 -11.69
CA PRO A 9 8.81 7.29 -11.38
C PRO A 9 7.50 6.74 -11.92
N LEU A 10 7.52 5.50 -12.37
CA LEU A 10 6.31 4.85 -12.87
C LEU A 10 5.29 4.71 -11.75
N LEU A 11 4.14 5.31 -11.92
CA LEU A 11 3.04 5.26 -10.96
C LEU A 11 1.95 4.30 -11.48
N TYR A 12 1.55 3.36 -10.64
CA TYR A 12 0.48 2.41 -10.92
C TYR A 12 -0.76 2.80 -10.12
N HIS A 13 -1.88 2.90 -10.82
CA HIS A 13 -3.18 3.20 -10.20
C HIS A 13 -4.21 2.22 -10.76
N THR A 14 -4.92 1.52 -9.89
CA THR A 14 -5.94 0.55 -10.28
C THR A 14 -7.04 0.47 -9.23
N ASN A 15 -8.16 -0.09 -9.61
CA ASN A 15 -9.22 -0.47 -8.68
C ASN A 15 -9.07 -1.94 -8.33
N LEU A 16 -9.08 -2.24 -7.05
CA LEU A 16 -9.04 -3.61 -6.58
C LEU A 16 -10.42 -4.27 -6.79
N LYS A 17 -10.40 -5.57 -7.03
CA LYS A 17 -11.62 -6.36 -7.08
C LYS A 17 -12.31 -6.32 -5.73
N GLN A 18 -13.64 -6.37 -5.73
CA GLN A 18 -14.43 -6.32 -4.51
C GLN A 18 -14.07 -7.44 -3.53
N GLU A 19 -13.85 -8.63 -4.02
CA GLU A 19 -13.44 -9.78 -3.21
C GLU A 19 -12.10 -9.56 -2.52
N ASP A 20 -11.16 -8.89 -3.18
CA ASP A 20 -9.85 -8.58 -2.62
C ASP A 20 -9.97 -7.49 -1.54
N LEU A 21 -10.82 -6.48 -1.77
CA LEU A 21 -11.10 -5.45 -0.77
C LEU A 21 -11.68 -6.06 0.50
N ILE A 22 -12.61 -6.99 0.38
CA ILE A 22 -13.21 -7.67 1.53
C ILE A 22 -12.13 -8.42 2.32
N GLU A 23 -11.25 -9.14 1.64
CA GLU A 23 -10.17 -9.87 2.31
C GLU A 23 -9.18 -8.94 2.99
N ILE A 24 -8.87 -7.81 2.37
CA ILE A 24 -7.98 -6.80 2.96
C ILE A 24 -8.63 -6.18 4.20
N GLU A 25 -9.90 -5.84 4.14
CA GLU A 25 -10.62 -5.28 5.29
C GLU A 25 -10.60 -6.22 6.50
N LYS A 26 -10.64 -7.53 6.28
CA LYS A 26 -10.52 -8.51 7.36
C LYS A 26 -9.18 -8.45 8.08
N LEU A 27 -8.13 -8.01 7.41
CA LEU A 27 -6.81 -7.83 8.00
C LEU A 27 -6.69 -6.51 8.78
N CYS A 28 -7.55 -5.55 8.51
CA CYS A 28 -7.48 -4.20 9.05
C CYS A 28 -8.26 -4.10 10.35
N LYS A 29 -7.60 -4.33 11.47
CA LYS A 29 -8.21 -4.31 12.78
C LYS A 29 -7.48 -3.37 13.72
N LYS A 30 -8.22 -2.71 14.60
CA LYS A 30 -7.67 -1.94 15.71
C LYS A 30 -7.22 -2.89 16.80
N ASP A 31 -5.99 -3.37 16.72
CA ASP A 31 -5.40 -4.31 17.66
C ASP A 31 -4.32 -3.60 18.48
N PRO A 32 -4.53 -3.39 19.79
CA PRO A 32 -3.56 -2.71 20.66
C PRO A 32 -2.16 -3.33 20.65
N ASP A 33 -2.06 -4.64 20.39
CA ASP A 33 -0.78 -5.34 20.32
C ASP A 33 -0.03 -5.08 19.02
N LYS A 34 -0.67 -4.43 18.05
CA LYS A 34 -0.12 -4.17 16.72
C LYS A 34 -0.05 -2.69 16.38
N ILE A 35 0.06 -1.84 17.38
CA ILE A 35 0.17 -0.40 17.16
C ILE A 35 1.44 -0.09 16.35
N HIS A 36 1.27 0.71 15.30
CA HIS A 36 2.35 1.17 14.44
C HIS A 36 2.61 2.66 14.70
N ILE A 37 3.38 2.93 15.74
CA ILE A 37 3.75 4.31 16.11
C ILE A 37 5.24 4.49 15.80
N LYS A 38 5.62 4.28 14.58
CA LYS A 38 7.04 4.21 14.32
C LYS A 38 7.60 5.48 13.75
N ASP A 39 6.85 6.13 12.94
CA ASP A 39 7.33 7.28 12.24
C ASP A 39 6.53 8.49 12.65
N LEU A 40 7.22 9.36 13.26
CA LEU A 40 6.68 10.57 13.82
C LEU A 40 6.25 11.60 12.78
N ALA A 41 6.28 11.22 11.50
CA ALA A 41 5.85 12.09 10.42
C ALA A 41 4.34 12.33 10.44
N GLY A 42 3.56 11.36 10.94
CA GLY A 42 2.11 11.42 10.90
C GLY A 42 1.49 12.04 12.15
N HIS A 43 0.32 12.64 11.96
CA HIS A 43 -0.56 13.09 13.03
C HIS A 43 -1.83 12.24 13.02
N ILE A 44 -1.64 10.92 13.10
CA ILE A 44 -2.69 9.91 13.08
C ILE A 44 -2.53 9.06 14.33
N ASP A 45 -3.58 9.00 15.14
CA ASP A 45 -3.53 8.27 16.42
C ASP A 45 -3.71 6.76 16.25
N ASP A 46 -4.52 6.35 15.29
CA ASP A 46 -4.92 4.96 15.09
C ASP A 46 -4.22 4.36 13.87
N GLU A 47 -2.99 3.90 14.08
CA GLU A 47 -2.21 3.17 13.08
C GLU A 47 -1.90 1.77 13.61
N PHE A 48 -2.29 0.74 12.87
CA PHE A 48 -2.09 -0.65 13.28
C PHE A 48 -1.41 -1.45 12.19
N ARG A 49 -0.44 -2.26 12.59
CA ARG A 49 0.24 -3.18 11.66
C ARG A 49 -0.73 -4.24 11.20
N ILE A 50 -0.57 -4.66 9.96
CA ILE A 50 -1.31 -5.79 9.40
C ILE A 50 -0.33 -6.83 8.89
N ASP A 51 -0.82 -8.06 8.73
CA ASP A 51 -0.01 -9.19 8.28
C ASP A 51 0.45 -8.97 6.85
N ALA A 52 1.74 -8.64 6.68
CA ALA A 52 2.31 -8.36 5.37
C ALA A 52 2.31 -9.58 4.45
N PHE A 53 2.49 -10.78 4.99
CA PHE A 53 2.46 -12.00 4.20
C PHE A 53 1.08 -12.27 3.60
N LYS A 54 0.03 -12.14 4.41
CA LYS A 54 -1.35 -12.32 3.95
C LYS A 54 -1.72 -11.25 2.93
N LEU A 55 -1.35 -10.00 3.19
CA LEU A 55 -1.61 -8.91 2.27
C LEU A 55 -0.89 -9.13 0.94
N ASN A 56 0.35 -9.59 0.99
CA ASN A 56 1.13 -9.88 -0.21
C ASN A 56 0.44 -10.95 -1.07
N SER A 57 -0.12 -11.99 -0.45
CA SER A 57 -0.85 -13.04 -1.16
C SER A 57 -2.07 -12.48 -1.89
N ILE A 58 -2.79 -11.56 -1.29
CA ILE A 58 -3.96 -10.92 -1.91
C ILE A 58 -3.53 -10.02 -3.07
N LEU A 59 -2.44 -9.26 -2.91
CA LEU A 59 -2.02 -8.25 -3.87
C LEU A 59 -1.10 -8.79 -4.98
N ASN A 60 -0.77 -10.05 -4.96
CA ASN A 60 0.23 -10.63 -5.86
C ASN A 60 -0.08 -10.40 -7.34
N GLU A 61 -1.34 -10.51 -7.76
CA GLU A 61 -1.72 -10.29 -9.16
C GLU A 61 -1.52 -8.82 -9.59
N TYR A 62 -1.72 -7.88 -8.67
CA TYR A 62 -1.51 -6.45 -8.94
C TYR A 62 -0.01 -6.13 -9.03
N PHE A 63 0.79 -6.76 -8.21
CA PHE A 63 2.25 -6.64 -8.29
C PHE A 63 2.79 -7.19 -9.59
N PHE A 64 2.22 -8.31 -10.05
CA PHE A 64 2.58 -8.90 -11.34
C PHE A 64 2.25 -7.94 -12.49
N ASP A 65 1.09 -7.31 -12.46
CA ASP A 65 0.67 -6.33 -13.47
C ASP A 65 1.63 -5.14 -13.50
N TYR A 66 1.98 -4.61 -12.33
CA TYR A 66 2.96 -3.54 -12.23
C TYR A 66 4.35 -3.98 -12.73
N ALA A 67 4.77 -5.17 -12.36
CA ALA A 67 6.08 -5.70 -12.73
C ALA A 67 6.25 -5.85 -14.25
N LYS A 68 5.21 -6.27 -14.96
CA LYS A 68 5.24 -6.35 -16.42
C LYS A 68 5.47 -4.98 -17.05
N THR A 69 4.79 -3.96 -16.55
CA THR A 69 4.93 -2.60 -17.06
C THR A 69 6.29 -2.01 -16.67
N TRP A 70 6.75 -2.29 -15.46
CA TRP A 70 8.08 -1.90 -15.01
C TRP A 70 9.17 -2.42 -15.95
N GLU A 71 9.14 -3.71 -16.27
CA GLU A 71 10.11 -4.33 -17.18
C GLU A 71 10.12 -3.63 -18.53
N HIS A 72 8.95 -3.37 -19.06
CA HIS A 72 8.82 -2.67 -20.35
C HIS A 72 9.30 -1.22 -20.27
N PHE A 73 8.89 -0.49 -19.23
CA PHE A 73 9.15 0.94 -19.09
C PHE A 73 10.64 1.24 -18.83
N TYR A 74 11.27 0.47 -17.96
CA TYR A 74 12.67 0.70 -17.59
C TYR A 74 13.67 -0.12 -18.40
N ALA A 75 13.21 -1.02 -19.25
CA ALA A 75 14.05 -1.94 -20.02
C ALA A 75 15.03 -2.73 -19.13
N GLN A 76 14.58 -3.11 -17.94
CA GLN A 76 15.33 -3.89 -16.98
C GLN A 76 14.65 -5.24 -16.76
N GLY A 77 15.30 -6.16 -16.05
CA GLY A 77 14.75 -7.46 -15.74
C GLY A 77 13.43 -7.36 -14.97
N PHE A 78 12.61 -8.39 -15.07
CA PHE A 78 11.30 -8.46 -14.40
C PHE A 78 11.48 -8.41 -12.88
N PRO A 79 10.94 -7.38 -12.21
CA PRO A 79 11.12 -7.24 -10.77
C PRO A 79 10.22 -8.21 -9.99
N ASN A 80 10.68 -8.59 -8.80
CA ASN A 80 9.93 -9.36 -7.86
C ASN A 80 9.61 -8.48 -6.65
N PHE A 81 8.36 -8.05 -6.55
CA PHE A 81 7.91 -7.19 -5.46
C PHE A 81 7.37 -8.01 -4.30
N ARG A 82 7.69 -7.59 -3.10
CA ARG A 82 7.12 -8.14 -1.88
C ARG A 82 6.87 -7.03 -0.88
N ILE A 83 5.88 -7.21 -0.03
CA ILE A 83 5.59 -6.27 1.04
C ILE A 83 6.55 -6.53 2.19
N LYS A 84 7.29 -5.50 2.55
CA LYS A 84 8.20 -5.53 3.70
C LYS A 84 7.43 -5.21 4.99
N SER A 85 6.58 -4.18 4.94
CA SER A 85 5.75 -3.79 6.07
C SER A 85 4.43 -3.21 5.57
N ALA A 86 3.39 -3.37 6.36
CA ALA A 86 2.07 -2.86 6.04
C ALA A 86 1.35 -2.44 7.32
N TRP A 87 0.53 -1.40 7.20
CA TRP A 87 -0.28 -0.92 8.32
C TRP A 87 -1.56 -0.30 7.78
N VAL A 88 -2.56 -0.15 8.66
CA VAL A 88 -3.81 0.51 8.35
C VAL A 88 -3.93 1.77 9.21
N ASN A 89 -4.42 2.83 8.60
CA ASN A 89 -4.70 4.10 9.26
C ASN A 89 -6.21 4.27 9.37
N PHE A 90 -6.69 4.45 10.60
CA PHE A 90 -8.07 4.86 10.85
C PHE A 90 -8.07 6.36 11.13
N MET A 91 -8.31 7.13 10.10
CA MET A 91 -8.20 8.58 10.15
C MET A 91 -9.53 9.22 10.52
N LYS A 92 -9.45 10.24 11.34
CA LYS A 92 -10.58 11.12 11.68
C LYS A 92 -10.29 12.54 11.19
N ALA A 93 -11.27 13.40 11.26
CA ALA A 93 -11.12 14.79 10.85
C ALA A 93 -9.92 15.45 11.56
N GLY A 94 -9.04 16.08 10.80
CA GLY A 94 -7.83 16.70 11.31
C GLY A 94 -6.58 15.84 11.29
N ASP A 95 -6.72 14.53 11.12
CA ASP A 95 -5.57 13.64 10.98
C ASP A 95 -4.92 13.84 9.61
N PHE A 96 -3.60 13.83 9.58
CA PHE A 96 -2.84 13.97 8.34
C PHE A 96 -1.43 13.42 8.48
N ASN A 97 -0.83 13.12 7.33
CA ASN A 97 0.60 12.87 7.22
C ASN A 97 1.25 14.04 6.49
N PRO A 98 2.21 14.73 7.11
CA PRO A 98 2.97 15.75 6.39
C PRO A 98 3.85 15.09 5.30
N PRO A 99 4.37 15.87 4.34
CA PRO A 99 5.33 15.34 3.38
C PRO A 99 6.48 14.64 4.09
N HIS A 100 6.79 13.43 3.66
CA HIS A 100 7.84 12.60 4.28
C HIS A 100 8.40 11.64 3.23
N VAL A 101 9.47 10.94 3.60
CA VAL A 101 10.11 9.94 2.75
C VAL A 101 10.05 8.56 3.40
N HIS A 102 10.11 7.55 2.57
CA HIS A 102 10.21 6.16 3.00
C HIS A 102 11.59 5.62 2.65
N SER A 103 12.09 4.68 3.46
CA SER A 103 13.39 4.04 3.25
C SER A 103 13.34 2.83 2.32
N ASP A 104 12.16 2.45 1.87
CA ASP A 104 11.95 1.28 1.02
C ASP A 104 11.99 1.68 -0.47
N ASP A 105 12.03 0.68 -1.35
CA ASP A 105 12.10 0.92 -2.79
C ASP A 105 10.82 1.52 -3.34
N LEU A 106 9.68 1.06 -2.86
CA LEU A 106 8.36 1.49 -3.30
C LEU A 106 7.40 1.60 -2.14
N SER A 107 6.40 2.43 -2.30
CA SER A 107 5.28 2.51 -1.36
C SER A 107 3.95 2.50 -2.12
N ALA A 108 2.90 2.06 -1.43
CA ALA A 108 1.57 1.99 -2.00
C ALA A 108 0.53 2.42 -0.96
N VAL A 109 -0.59 2.91 -1.45
CA VAL A 109 -1.74 3.28 -0.62
C VAL A 109 -2.98 2.62 -1.19
N ILE A 110 -3.76 2.02 -0.31
CA ILE A 110 -5.06 1.45 -0.65
C ILE A 110 -6.12 2.24 0.13
N PHE A 111 -7.05 2.83 -0.59
CA PHE A 111 -8.19 3.51 0.01
C PHE A 111 -9.33 2.51 0.19
N LEU A 112 -9.59 2.11 1.43
CA LEU A 112 -10.64 1.16 1.75
C LEU A 112 -11.98 1.87 1.92
N LYS A 113 -11.98 3.00 2.64
CA LYS A 113 -13.15 3.84 2.84
C LYS A 113 -12.76 5.29 2.71
N ILE A 114 -13.49 6.02 1.89
CA ILE A 114 -13.30 7.46 1.72
C ILE A 114 -14.59 8.14 2.18
N PRO A 115 -14.50 9.18 3.03
CA PRO A 115 -15.68 9.92 3.48
C PRO A 115 -16.43 10.57 2.33
#